data_3985308e1a7be959156d3c18cdbdfaf8
#
_entry.id   3985308e1a7be959156d3c18cdbdfaf8
#
_cell.length_a   1.000
_cell.length_b   1.000
_cell.length_c   1.000
_cell.angle_alpha   90.00
_cell.angle_beta   90.00
_cell.angle_gamma   90.00
#
_symmetry.space_group_name_H-M   'P 1'
#
loop_
_entity.id
_entity.type
_entity.pdbx_description
1 polymer ?
#
loop_
_entity_poly.entity_id
_entity_poly.type
_entity_poly.pdbx_seq_one_letter_code
_entity_poly.pdbx_strand_id
1 'polypeptide(L)'
;LAGVLFAAEFAAMYVVLQHTTASRLTVFLYTSPFWVALLLTLLVPAERLRRVQWVGLICAFVAVAFALREGFVQGGAGVTWRGDLLGLAAGALWGLTTVTIRASRLVQVSPEKMLFYQVAVSAVTLPLLSAALGEPWHWQWSAFAGASIAVQTVIGAFVSYLVWMWLLAHYPATKI
;
A
#
# COMPACT_ATOMS: atom_id res chain seq x y z
N LEU A 1 0.18 -16.33 0.53
CA LEU A 1 1.27 -15.36 0.67
C LEU A 1 0.77 -13.93 0.36
N ALA A 2 0.16 -13.64 -0.81
CA ALA A 2 -0.30 -12.30 -1.18
C ALA A 2 -1.21 -11.66 -0.11
N GLY A 3 -2.17 -12.42 0.45
CA GLY A 3 -3.04 -11.91 1.52
C GLY A 3 -2.30 -11.57 2.83
N VAL A 4 -1.26 -12.34 3.16
CA VAL A 4 -0.43 -12.06 4.34
C VAL A 4 0.41 -10.79 4.13
N LEU A 5 1.00 -10.62 2.95
CA LEU A 5 1.75 -9.42 2.60
C LEU A 5 0.84 -8.18 2.61
N PHE A 6 -0.37 -8.30 2.06
CA PHE A 6 -1.37 -7.26 2.07
C PHE A 6 -1.79 -6.87 3.51
N ALA A 7 -2.05 -7.85 4.38
CA ALA A 7 -2.36 -7.58 5.78
C ALA A 7 -1.17 -6.94 6.52
N ALA A 8 0.06 -7.40 6.27
CA ALA A 8 1.27 -6.84 6.86
C ALA A 8 1.52 -5.39 6.42
N GLU A 9 1.24 -5.06 5.16
CA GLU A 9 1.28 -3.69 4.64
C GLU A 9 0.34 -2.78 5.44
N PHE A 10 -0.94 -3.16 5.58
CA PHE A 10 -1.91 -2.36 6.34
C PHE A 10 -1.54 -2.26 7.82
N ALA A 11 -1.07 -3.34 8.43
CA ALA A 11 -0.57 -3.31 9.80
C ALA A 11 0.58 -2.30 9.94
N ALA A 12 1.56 -2.34 9.03
CA ALA A 12 2.64 -1.38 9.01
C ALA A 12 2.15 0.06 8.85
N MET A 13 1.20 0.31 7.93
CA MET A 13 0.62 1.64 7.70
C MET A 13 -0.04 2.20 8.98
N TYR A 14 -0.82 1.40 9.69
CA TYR A 14 -1.48 1.85 10.93
C TYR A 14 -0.48 2.11 12.06
N VAL A 15 0.52 1.26 12.22
CA VAL A 15 1.59 1.46 13.21
C VAL A 15 2.42 2.71 12.88
N VAL A 16 2.70 2.93 11.60
CA VAL A 16 3.44 4.11 11.12
C VAL A 16 2.74 5.41 11.51
N LEU A 17 1.41 5.48 11.40
CA LEU A 17 0.64 6.68 11.74
C LEU A 17 0.76 7.10 13.21
N GLN A 18 1.20 6.20 14.09
CA GLN A 18 1.52 6.54 15.49
C GLN A 18 2.90 7.23 15.62
N HIS A 19 3.74 7.17 14.57
CA HIS A 19 5.13 7.62 14.59
C HIS A 19 5.49 8.63 13.51
N THR A 20 4.54 8.99 12.64
CA THR A 20 4.74 9.98 11.57
C THR A 20 3.40 10.56 11.11
N THR A 21 3.46 11.53 10.21
CA THR A 21 2.26 12.15 9.63
C THR A 21 1.76 11.35 8.42
N ALA A 22 0.45 11.48 8.12
CA ALA A 22 -0.15 10.85 6.94
C ALA A 22 0.53 11.30 5.62
N SER A 23 0.96 12.56 5.54
CA SER A 23 1.67 13.07 4.36
C SER A 23 3.02 12.38 4.16
N ARG A 24 3.80 12.19 5.24
CA ARG A 24 5.08 11.47 5.17
C ARG A 24 4.87 10.01 4.81
N LEU A 25 3.90 9.34 5.46
CA LEU A 25 3.55 7.95 5.12
C LEU A 25 3.19 7.83 3.64
N THR A 26 2.39 8.75 3.10
CA THR A 26 2.02 8.74 1.68
C THR A 26 3.25 8.79 0.77
N VAL A 27 4.23 9.67 1.04
CA VAL A 27 5.48 9.70 0.26
C VAL A 27 6.21 8.36 0.31
N PHE A 28 6.31 7.72 1.48
CA PHE A 28 6.95 6.42 1.61
C PHE A 28 6.18 5.31 0.87
N LEU A 29 4.83 5.33 0.89
CA LEU A 29 4.01 4.39 0.11
C LEU A 29 4.23 4.54 -1.39
N TYR A 30 4.42 5.77 -1.88
CA TYR A 30 4.77 6.01 -3.29
C TYR A 30 6.18 5.54 -3.68
N THR A 31 6.95 4.96 -2.76
CA THR A 31 8.14 4.19 -3.13
C THR A 31 7.81 2.79 -3.68
N SER A 32 6.56 2.31 -3.51
CA SER A 32 6.15 0.98 -3.96
C SER A 32 6.44 0.68 -5.43
N PRO A 33 6.25 1.62 -6.40
CA PRO A 33 6.60 1.37 -7.79
C PRO A 33 8.09 1.10 -8.04
N PHE A 34 8.98 1.67 -7.20
CA PHE A 34 10.42 1.37 -7.29
C PHE A 34 10.71 -0.07 -6.86
N TRP A 35 10.05 -0.55 -5.81
CA TRP A 35 10.15 -1.93 -5.36
C TRP A 35 9.61 -2.90 -6.41
N VAL A 36 8.45 -2.57 -7.02
CA VAL A 36 7.88 -3.33 -8.15
C VAL A 36 8.87 -3.37 -9.31
N ALA A 37 9.38 -2.21 -9.74
CA ALA A 37 10.31 -2.09 -10.86
C ALA A 37 11.59 -2.91 -10.64
N LEU A 38 12.18 -2.82 -9.44
CA LEU A 38 13.39 -3.53 -9.08
C LEU A 38 13.16 -5.06 -9.08
N LEU A 39 12.13 -5.50 -8.37
CA LEU A 39 11.87 -6.93 -8.16
C LEU A 39 11.34 -7.62 -9.42
N LEU A 40 10.47 -6.98 -10.21
CA LEU A 40 10.01 -7.54 -11.46
C LEU A 40 11.13 -7.63 -12.48
N THR A 41 12.06 -6.69 -12.51
CA THR A 41 13.25 -6.77 -13.39
C THR A 41 14.07 -8.03 -13.11
N LEU A 42 14.09 -8.50 -11.86
CA LEU A 42 14.81 -9.70 -11.45
C LEU A 42 13.99 -10.99 -11.66
N LEU A 43 12.69 -10.94 -11.38
CA LEU A 43 11.84 -12.14 -11.35
C LEU A 43 11.06 -12.38 -12.64
N VAL A 44 10.73 -11.32 -13.38
CA VAL A 44 9.96 -11.36 -14.64
C VAL A 44 10.66 -10.52 -15.69
N PRO A 45 11.68 -11.08 -16.41
CA PRO A 45 12.47 -10.32 -17.37
C PRO A 45 11.68 -9.62 -18.48
N ALA A 46 10.48 -10.13 -18.81
CA ALA A 46 9.59 -9.54 -19.80
C ALA A 46 9.00 -8.17 -19.35
N GLU A 47 9.05 -7.86 -18.04
CA GLU A 47 8.52 -6.61 -17.46
C GLU A 47 9.63 -5.62 -17.08
N ARG A 48 10.81 -5.73 -17.70
CA ARG A 48 11.91 -4.78 -17.45
C ARG A 48 11.54 -3.37 -17.90
N LEU A 49 11.78 -2.41 -17.03
CA LEU A 49 11.62 -0.99 -17.33
C LEU A 49 12.67 -0.49 -18.31
N ARG A 50 12.25 0.29 -19.30
CA ARG A 50 13.13 1.08 -20.14
C ARG A 50 13.67 2.29 -19.38
N ARG A 51 14.84 2.82 -19.81
CA ARG A 51 15.46 4.00 -19.18
C ARG A 51 14.50 5.20 -19.05
N VAL A 52 13.67 5.45 -20.06
CA VAL A 52 12.67 6.52 -20.08
C VAL A 52 11.61 6.31 -18.98
N GLN A 53 11.19 5.06 -18.73
CA GLN A 53 10.22 4.75 -17.66
C GLN A 53 10.82 4.97 -16.27
N TRP A 54 12.12 4.68 -16.07
CA TRP A 54 12.83 5.03 -14.85
C TRP A 54 12.85 6.54 -14.62
N VAL A 55 13.13 7.33 -15.65
CA VAL A 55 13.09 8.81 -15.56
C VAL A 55 11.68 9.25 -15.18
N GLY A 56 10.64 8.73 -15.85
CA GLY A 56 9.25 9.06 -15.53
C GLY A 56 8.89 8.72 -14.08
N LEU A 57 9.29 7.55 -13.59
CA LEU A 57 9.06 7.11 -12.21
C LEU A 57 9.74 8.05 -11.19
N ILE A 58 10.99 8.42 -11.43
CA ILE A 58 11.73 9.36 -10.58
C ILE A 58 11.05 10.74 -10.59
N CYS A 59 10.67 11.24 -11.77
CA CYS A 59 9.97 12.54 -11.88
C CYS A 59 8.63 12.52 -11.12
N ALA A 60 7.84 11.46 -11.26
CA ALA A 60 6.58 11.31 -10.55
C ALA A 60 6.79 11.29 -9.02
N PHE A 61 7.78 10.52 -8.55
CA PHE A 61 8.10 10.47 -7.13
C PHE A 61 8.55 11.83 -6.58
N VAL A 62 9.43 12.52 -7.30
CA VAL A 62 9.90 13.87 -6.91
C VAL A 62 8.73 14.86 -6.85
N ALA A 63 7.80 14.80 -7.81
CA ALA A 63 6.61 15.65 -7.81
C ALA A 63 5.73 15.41 -6.58
N VAL A 64 5.48 14.14 -6.22
CA VAL A 64 4.71 13.79 -5.01
C VAL A 64 5.44 14.20 -3.74
N ALA A 65 6.74 13.94 -3.63
CA ALA A 65 7.56 14.34 -2.50
C ALA A 65 7.57 15.86 -2.32
N PHE A 66 7.63 16.61 -3.42
CA PHE A 66 7.55 18.06 -3.40
C PHE A 66 6.16 18.57 -2.97
N ALA A 67 5.08 17.98 -3.49
CA ALA A 67 3.72 18.34 -3.12
C ALA A 67 3.44 18.10 -1.63
N LEU A 68 4.00 17.05 -1.06
CA LEU A 68 3.81 16.66 0.35
C LEU A 68 4.95 17.11 1.28
N ARG A 69 5.85 18.00 0.79
CA ARG A 69 7.04 18.44 1.53
C ARG A 69 6.75 19.03 2.91
N GLU A 70 5.58 19.64 3.09
CA GLU A 70 5.19 20.22 4.39
C GLU A 70 5.17 19.17 5.50
N GLY A 71 4.81 17.93 5.22
CA GLY A 71 4.89 16.84 6.17
C GLY A 71 6.31 16.52 6.65
N PHE A 72 7.35 16.95 5.90
CA PHE A 72 8.75 16.81 6.27
C PHE A 72 9.32 18.05 6.98
N VAL A 73 8.82 19.24 6.64
CA VAL A 73 9.30 20.52 7.18
C VAL A 73 8.65 20.81 8.54
N GLN A 74 7.36 20.55 8.67
CA GLN A 74 6.59 20.80 9.89
C GLN A 74 6.67 19.64 10.88
N GLY A 75 7.81 18.94 10.95
CA GLY A 75 8.02 17.79 11.82
C GLY A 75 7.36 17.98 13.19
N GLY A 76 6.11 17.50 13.34
CA GLY A 76 5.33 17.60 14.56
C GLY A 76 5.93 16.74 15.67
N ALA A 77 5.56 17.03 16.92
CA ALA A 77 5.88 16.17 18.05
C ALA A 77 5.36 14.74 17.73
N GLY A 78 6.27 13.76 17.64
CA GLY A 78 5.94 12.37 17.32
C GLY A 78 6.54 11.84 16.01
N VAL A 79 7.08 12.69 15.12
CA VAL A 79 7.78 12.22 13.91
C VAL A 79 9.12 11.61 14.30
N THR A 80 9.29 10.32 13.98
CA THR A 80 10.50 9.58 14.31
C THR A 80 11.08 8.89 13.10
N TRP A 81 12.39 8.68 13.07
CA TRP A 81 13.07 7.88 12.05
C TRP A 81 12.50 6.43 11.96
N ARG A 82 11.98 5.91 13.08
CA ARG A 82 11.30 4.61 13.12
C ARG A 82 10.03 4.62 12.28
N GLY A 83 9.23 5.69 12.37
CA GLY A 83 8.06 5.90 11.52
C GLY A 83 8.44 5.94 10.04
N ASP A 84 9.52 6.62 9.68
CA ASP A 84 9.99 6.70 8.30
C ASP A 84 10.44 5.32 7.76
N LEU A 85 11.19 4.54 8.56
CA LEU A 85 11.59 3.19 8.18
C LEU A 85 10.39 2.24 8.04
N LEU A 86 9.42 2.31 8.96
CA LEU A 86 8.19 1.53 8.86
C LEU A 86 7.36 1.94 7.64
N GLY A 87 7.31 3.24 7.32
CA GLY A 87 6.65 3.75 6.11
C GLY A 87 7.29 3.21 4.83
N LEU A 88 8.62 3.20 4.78
CA LEU A 88 9.36 2.61 3.67
C LEU A 88 9.12 1.09 3.57
N ALA A 89 9.05 0.40 4.71
CA ALA A 89 8.72 -1.02 4.76
C ALA A 89 7.28 -1.29 4.27
N ALA A 90 6.30 -0.42 4.59
CA ALA A 90 4.94 -0.52 4.08
C ALA A 90 4.91 -0.38 2.55
N GLY A 91 5.65 0.59 1.98
CA GLY A 91 5.81 0.73 0.53
C GLY A 91 6.46 -0.50 -0.13
N ALA A 92 7.45 -1.10 0.54
CA ALA A 92 8.09 -2.33 0.08
C ALA A 92 7.12 -3.53 0.11
N LEU A 93 6.31 -3.67 1.17
CA LEU A 93 5.29 -4.71 1.29
C LEU A 93 4.22 -4.59 0.21
N TRP A 94 3.79 -3.37 -0.12
CA TRP A 94 2.89 -3.13 -1.26
C TRP A 94 3.52 -3.60 -2.57
N GLY A 95 4.77 -3.17 -2.83
CA GLY A 95 5.51 -3.63 -4.01
C GLY A 95 5.62 -5.15 -4.05
N LEU A 96 5.96 -5.81 -2.93
CA LEU A 96 6.04 -7.26 -2.82
C LEU A 96 4.71 -7.96 -3.06
N THR A 97 3.59 -7.40 -2.60
CA THR A 97 2.24 -7.92 -2.88
C THR A 97 1.99 -7.93 -4.38
N THR A 98 2.24 -6.81 -5.06
CA THR A 98 2.09 -6.69 -6.52
C THR A 98 2.99 -7.68 -7.27
N VAL A 99 4.27 -7.75 -6.90
CA VAL A 99 5.24 -8.68 -7.50
C VAL A 99 4.81 -10.13 -7.28
N THR A 100 4.34 -10.47 -6.07
CA THR A 100 3.86 -11.82 -5.76
C THR A 100 2.68 -12.21 -6.66
N ILE A 101 1.73 -11.31 -6.86
CA ILE A 101 0.57 -11.52 -7.75
C ILE A 101 1.05 -11.78 -9.19
N ARG A 102 1.98 -10.97 -9.69
CA ARG A 102 2.51 -11.11 -11.06
C ARG A 102 3.37 -12.35 -11.24
N ALA A 103 4.36 -12.56 -10.37
CA ALA A 103 5.32 -13.65 -10.48
C ALA A 103 4.67 -15.04 -10.29
N SER A 104 3.65 -15.15 -9.44
CA SER A 104 2.93 -16.41 -9.21
C SER A 104 1.77 -16.64 -10.18
N ARG A 105 1.60 -15.81 -11.20
CA ARG A 105 0.50 -15.86 -12.18
C ARG A 105 -0.90 -15.80 -11.54
N LEU A 106 -1.01 -15.26 -10.34
CA LEU A 106 -2.29 -15.06 -9.68
C LEU A 106 -3.20 -14.07 -10.42
N VAL A 107 -2.65 -13.31 -11.36
CA VAL A 107 -3.41 -12.47 -12.31
C VAL A 107 -4.40 -13.27 -13.17
N GLN A 108 -4.26 -14.60 -13.26
CA GLN A 108 -5.22 -15.49 -13.93
C GLN A 108 -6.45 -15.79 -13.05
N VAL A 109 -6.38 -15.50 -11.77
CA VAL A 109 -7.52 -15.59 -10.84
C VAL A 109 -8.36 -14.33 -11.00
N SER A 110 -9.70 -14.45 -10.93
CA SER A 110 -10.55 -13.27 -11.07
C SER A 110 -10.23 -12.21 -10.00
N PRO A 111 -10.31 -10.90 -10.35
CA PRO A 111 -10.03 -9.80 -9.43
C PRO A 111 -10.80 -9.89 -8.11
N GLU A 112 -12.08 -10.30 -8.18
CA GLU A 112 -12.96 -10.42 -7.02
C GLU A 112 -12.47 -11.49 -6.05
N LYS A 113 -12.05 -12.66 -6.56
CA LYS A 113 -11.49 -13.73 -5.74
C LYS A 113 -10.18 -13.31 -5.09
N MET A 114 -9.32 -12.63 -5.84
CA MET A 114 -8.05 -12.13 -5.32
C MET A 114 -8.29 -11.15 -4.18
N LEU A 115 -9.15 -10.16 -4.39
CA LEU A 115 -9.53 -9.18 -3.36
C LEU A 115 -10.16 -9.87 -2.15
N PHE A 116 -11.08 -10.81 -2.38
CA PHE A 116 -11.73 -11.56 -1.30
C PHE A 116 -10.71 -12.25 -0.39
N TYR A 117 -9.74 -12.98 -0.95
CA TYR A 117 -8.71 -13.65 -0.15
C TYR A 117 -7.81 -12.67 0.60
N GLN A 118 -7.45 -11.56 0.00
CA GLN A 118 -6.65 -10.51 0.67
C GLN A 118 -7.41 -9.91 1.85
N VAL A 119 -8.67 -9.53 1.63
CA VAL A 119 -9.54 -8.96 2.68
C VAL A 119 -9.86 -9.99 3.77
N ALA A 120 -10.15 -11.25 3.41
CA ALA A 120 -10.42 -12.31 4.37
C ALA A 120 -9.24 -12.58 5.30
N VAL A 121 -8.02 -12.62 4.76
CA VAL A 121 -6.81 -12.74 5.59
C VAL A 121 -6.66 -11.52 6.50
N SER A 122 -6.84 -10.31 5.97
CA SER A 122 -6.73 -9.07 6.75
C SER A 122 -7.80 -8.98 7.85
N ALA A 123 -9.03 -9.41 7.57
CA ALA A 123 -10.14 -9.42 8.52
C ALA A 123 -9.87 -10.32 9.76
N VAL A 124 -9.00 -11.32 9.60
CA VAL A 124 -8.58 -12.17 10.72
C VAL A 124 -7.31 -11.63 11.36
N THR A 125 -6.32 -11.28 10.57
CA THR A 125 -4.98 -10.94 11.09
C THR A 125 -4.91 -9.57 11.74
N LEU A 126 -5.62 -8.55 11.21
CA LEU A 126 -5.56 -7.20 11.78
C LEU A 126 -6.21 -7.09 13.16
N PRO A 127 -7.42 -7.64 13.41
CA PRO A 127 -7.98 -7.65 14.77
C PRO A 127 -7.13 -8.42 15.77
N LEU A 128 -6.53 -9.55 15.37
CA LEU A 128 -5.63 -10.29 16.24
C LEU A 128 -4.37 -9.49 16.59
N LEU A 129 -3.82 -8.78 15.61
CA LEU A 129 -2.68 -7.90 15.83
C LEU A 129 -3.04 -6.73 16.75
N SER A 130 -4.18 -6.08 16.54
CA SER A 130 -4.68 -5.00 17.38
C SER A 130 -4.85 -5.46 18.85
N ALA A 131 -5.43 -6.65 19.05
CA ALA A 131 -5.54 -7.25 20.37
C ALA A 131 -4.17 -7.55 21.00
N ALA A 132 -3.22 -8.08 20.21
CA ALA A 132 -1.85 -8.39 20.67
C ALA A 132 -1.05 -7.11 21.03
N LEU A 133 -1.32 -6.00 20.35
CA LEU A 133 -0.74 -4.69 20.67
C LEU A 133 -1.41 -3.98 21.86
N GLY A 134 -2.49 -4.56 22.40
CA GLY A 134 -3.22 -3.98 23.52
C GLY A 134 -3.99 -2.72 23.15
N GLU A 135 -4.39 -2.57 21.89
CA GLU A 135 -5.14 -1.39 21.46
C GLU A 135 -6.54 -1.37 22.07
N PRO A 136 -6.96 -0.25 22.70
CA PRO A 136 -8.29 -0.15 23.28
C PRO A 136 -9.36 -0.06 22.18
N TRP A 137 -10.33 -0.96 22.21
CA TRP A 137 -11.44 -0.97 21.27
C TRP A 137 -12.53 0.01 21.72
N HIS A 138 -12.35 1.32 21.42
CA HIS A 138 -13.34 2.34 21.71
C HIS A 138 -14.23 2.60 20.49
N TRP A 139 -15.50 2.31 20.63
CA TRP A 139 -16.48 2.53 19.58
C TRP A 139 -17.21 3.86 19.82
N GLN A 140 -16.72 4.93 19.21
CA GLN A 140 -17.43 6.22 19.19
C GLN A 140 -18.02 6.44 17.80
N TRP A 141 -19.28 6.11 17.64
CA TRP A 141 -19.98 6.27 16.39
C TRP A 141 -20.49 7.71 16.25
N SER A 142 -20.09 8.37 15.15
CA SER A 142 -20.69 9.61 14.66
C SER A 142 -21.16 9.42 13.23
N ALA A 143 -22.11 10.23 12.77
CA ALA A 143 -22.57 10.20 11.37
C ALA A 143 -21.39 10.45 10.40
N PHE A 144 -20.46 11.34 10.76
CA PHE A 144 -19.25 11.59 9.98
C PHE A 144 -18.33 10.37 9.93
N ALA A 145 -18.10 9.70 11.06
CA ALA A 145 -17.28 8.48 11.08
C ALA A 145 -17.93 7.37 10.25
N GLY A 146 -19.24 7.17 10.36
CA GLY A 146 -19.97 6.20 9.53
C GLY A 146 -19.90 6.51 8.05
N ALA A 147 -20.11 7.75 7.63
CA ALA A 147 -19.97 8.17 6.24
C ALA A 147 -18.53 7.99 5.71
N SER A 148 -17.52 8.36 6.51
CA SER A 148 -16.11 8.19 6.15
C SER A 148 -15.76 6.71 5.94
N ILE A 149 -16.18 5.83 6.84
CA ILE A 149 -15.99 4.38 6.73
C ILE A 149 -16.68 3.86 5.46
N ALA A 150 -17.93 4.26 5.21
CA ALA A 150 -18.67 3.83 4.02
C ALA A 150 -17.94 4.24 2.72
N VAL A 151 -17.51 5.50 2.61
CA VAL A 151 -16.78 6.00 1.44
C VAL A 151 -15.45 5.27 1.28
N GLN A 152 -14.68 5.11 2.36
CA GLN A 152 -13.40 4.39 2.30
C GLN A 152 -13.58 2.91 1.95
N THR A 153 -14.62 2.26 2.47
CA THR A 153 -14.87 0.85 2.18
C THR A 153 -15.35 0.65 0.75
N VAL A 154 -16.33 1.44 0.29
CA VAL A 154 -16.94 1.22 -1.04
C VAL A 154 -16.03 1.77 -2.14
N ILE A 155 -15.61 3.02 -2.05
CA ILE A 155 -14.85 3.68 -3.12
C ILE A 155 -13.35 3.40 -2.94
N GLY A 156 -12.81 3.69 -1.77
CA GLY A 156 -11.38 3.58 -1.49
C GLY A 156 -10.86 2.15 -1.51
N ALA A 157 -11.58 1.20 -0.92
CA ALA A 157 -11.14 -0.18 -0.90
C ALA A 157 -11.78 -1.00 -2.03
N PHE A 158 -13.10 -1.20 -2.02
CA PHE A 158 -13.74 -2.15 -2.93
C PHE A 158 -13.55 -1.78 -4.40
N VAL A 159 -14.02 -0.61 -4.83
CA VAL A 159 -13.95 -0.19 -6.25
C VAL A 159 -12.51 -0.03 -6.70
N SER A 160 -11.68 0.69 -5.94
CA SER A 160 -10.30 0.98 -6.34
C SER A 160 -9.46 -0.29 -6.46
N TYR A 161 -9.58 -1.23 -5.51
CA TYR A 161 -8.82 -2.49 -5.58
C TYR A 161 -9.32 -3.42 -6.68
N LEU A 162 -10.63 -3.46 -6.98
CA LEU A 162 -11.13 -4.22 -8.13
C LEU A 162 -10.57 -3.67 -9.44
N VAL A 163 -10.59 -2.34 -9.60
CA VAL A 163 -9.99 -1.68 -10.78
C VAL A 163 -8.50 -1.98 -10.85
N TRP A 164 -7.77 -1.87 -9.74
CA TRP A 164 -6.34 -2.19 -9.67
C TRP A 164 -6.05 -3.63 -10.07
N MET A 165 -6.77 -4.60 -9.52
CA MET A 165 -6.62 -6.01 -9.88
C MET A 165 -6.97 -6.29 -11.33
N TRP A 166 -8.01 -5.63 -11.86
CA TRP A 166 -8.37 -5.71 -13.27
C TRP A 166 -7.25 -5.16 -14.16
N LEU A 167 -6.68 -4.01 -13.83
CA LEU A 167 -5.54 -3.44 -14.54
C LEU A 167 -4.34 -4.39 -14.52
N LEU A 168 -4.00 -4.95 -13.36
CA LEU A 168 -2.92 -5.93 -13.23
C LEU A 168 -3.15 -7.19 -14.08
N ALA A 169 -4.40 -7.60 -14.30
CA ALA A 169 -4.71 -8.74 -15.14
C ALA A 169 -4.52 -8.45 -16.64
N HIS A 170 -4.76 -7.19 -17.09
CA HIS A 170 -4.78 -6.82 -18.51
C HIS A 170 -3.51 -6.11 -18.98
N TYR A 171 -2.77 -5.47 -18.07
CA TYR A 171 -1.58 -4.68 -18.40
C TYR A 171 -0.35 -5.13 -17.60
N PRO A 172 0.86 -4.97 -18.15
CA PRO A 172 2.09 -5.14 -17.37
C PRO A 172 2.13 -4.16 -16.19
N ALA A 173 2.50 -4.62 -15.00
CA ALA A 173 2.56 -3.80 -13.80
C ALA A 173 3.49 -2.57 -13.94
N THR A 174 4.46 -2.64 -14.85
CA THR A 174 5.39 -1.54 -15.17
C THR A 174 4.80 -0.47 -16.10
N LYS A 175 3.54 -0.64 -16.56
CA LYS A 175 2.84 0.31 -17.44
C LYS A 175 1.62 0.95 -16.77
N ILE A 176 1.27 0.50 -15.58
CA ILE A 176 0.19 1.00 -14.74
C ILE A 176 0.78 1.90 -13.65
#